data_d974eca0268405925901f31227de23d6
#
_entry.id   d974eca0268405925901f31227de23d6
#
_cell.length_a   1.000
_cell.length_b   1.000
_cell.length_c   1.000
_cell.angle_alpha   90.00
_cell.angle_beta   90.00
_cell.angle_gamma   90.00
#
_symmetry.space_group_name_H-M   'P 1'
#
loop_
_entity.id
_entity.type
_entity.pdbx_description
1 polymer ?
#
loop_
_entity_poly.entity_id
_entity_poly.type
_entity_poly.pdbx_seq_one_letter_code
_entity_poly.pdbx_strand_id
1 'polypeptide(L)'
;MRILEVRLNPGHESDFVEAFRTLSHAYETIKANTPWVVYQVNVGMPSPTFIVFLPIRVLKQNDDLLDWRHSLREVEGEEAAQRTDQIAREAYLSTESNLYALSPETSHVSKDFADGVPEFWSAKKSAAPRPSARKDANSMPKP
;
A
#
# COMPACT_ATOMS: atom_id res chain seq x y z
N MET A 1 -6.45 -1.38 -0.01
CA MET A 1 -5.09 -1.98 -0.12
C MET A 1 -4.11 -0.91 -0.54
N ARG A 2 -3.08 -0.65 0.24
CA ARG A 2 -1.91 0.13 -0.20
C ARG A 2 -0.83 -0.84 -0.65
N ILE A 3 -0.21 -0.56 -1.77
CA ILE A 3 0.94 -1.33 -2.28
C ILE A 3 2.10 -0.36 -2.42
N LEU A 4 3.21 -0.72 -1.77
CA LEU A 4 4.44 0.02 -1.84
C LEU A 4 5.45 -0.82 -2.61
N GLU A 5 5.95 -0.29 -3.70
CA GLU A 5 7.05 -0.85 -4.47
C GLU A 5 8.33 -0.11 -4.11
N VAL A 6 9.33 -0.84 -3.67
CA VAL A 6 10.64 -0.29 -3.29
C VAL A 6 11.70 -0.96 -4.13
N ARG A 7 12.32 -0.20 -5.02
CA ARG A 7 13.49 -0.63 -5.77
C ARG A 7 14.74 -0.16 -5.05
N LEU A 8 15.68 -1.08 -4.87
CA LEU A 8 16.93 -0.79 -4.16
C LEU A 8 18.11 -0.62 -5.11
N ASN A 9 19.13 0.05 -4.63
CA ASN A 9 20.47 -0.02 -5.17
C ASN A 9 21.01 -1.45 -4.97
N PRO A 10 21.73 -2.04 -5.94
CA PRO A 10 22.30 -3.36 -5.80
C PRO A 10 23.19 -3.50 -4.55
N GLY A 11 23.02 -4.60 -3.81
CA GLY A 11 23.78 -4.90 -2.60
C GLY A 11 23.16 -4.38 -1.30
N HIS A 12 22.02 -3.68 -1.35
CA HIS A 12 21.34 -3.13 -0.17
C HIS A 12 20.12 -3.95 0.30
N GLU A 13 19.99 -5.21 -0.16
CA GLU A 13 18.88 -6.07 0.23
C GLU A 13 18.87 -6.36 1.74
N SER A 14 20.03 -6.56 2.33
CA SER A 14 20.18 -6.77 3.79
C SER A 14 19.78 -5.54 4.60
N ASP A 15 20.10 -4.36 4.12
CA ASP A 15 19.74 -3.10 4.77
C ASP A 15 18.23 -2.90 4.80
N PHE A 16 17.55 -3.21 3.69
CA PHE A 16 16.09 -3.19 3.62
C PHE A 16 15.47 -4.18 4.61
N VAL A 17 16.00 -5.40 4.67
CA VAL A 17 15.51 -6.43 5.60
C VAL A 17 15.75 -6.00 7.07
N GLU A 18 16.89 -5.39 7.38
CA GLU A 18 17.20 -4.83 8.71
C GLU A 18 16.14 -3.78 9.09
N ALA A 19 15.91 -2.79 8.23
CA ALA A 19 14.94 -1.73 8.49
C ALA A 19 13.52 -2.27 8.72
N PHE A 20 13.08 -3.23 7.90
CA PHE A 20 11.75 -3.82 8.05
C PHE A 20 11.61 -4.73 9.27
N ARG A 21 12.68 -5.41 9.71
CA ARG A 21 12.68 -6.17 10.97
C ARG A 21 12.54 -5.25 12.17
N THR A 22 13.29 -4.15 12.20
CA THR A 22 13.21 -3.16 13.27
C THR A 22 11.81 -2.55 13.34
N LEU A 23 11.23 -2.22 12.18
CA LEU A 23 9.87 -1.71 12.10
C LEU A 23 8.84 -2.76 12.57
N SER A 24 8.98 -4.03 12.19
CA SER A 24 8.10 -5.11 12.64
C SER A 24 8.13 -5.27 14.15
N HIS A 25 9.29 -5.25 14.77
CA HIS A 25 9.44 -5.34 16.22
C HIS A 25 8.77 -4.16 16.94
N ALA A 26 8.92 -2.94 16.41
CA ALA A 26 8.26 -1.77 16.96
C ALA A 26 6.73 -1.91 16.94
N TYR A 27 6.16 -2.35 15.80
CA TYR A 27 4.71 -2.53 15.65
C TYR A 27 4.15 -3.67 16.49
N GLU A 28 4.90 -4.77 16.65
CA GLU A 28 4.55 -5.85 17.57
C GLU A 28 4.50 -5.36 19.03
N THR A 29 5.49 -4.56 19.43
CA THR A 29 5.59 -4.03 20.80
C THR A 29 4.42 -3.14 21.17
N ILE A 30 4.01 -2.23 20.27
CA ILE A 30 2.84 -1.36 20.49
C ILE A 30 1.51 -2.06 20.17
N LYS A 31 1.54 -3.33 19.76
CA LYS A 31 0.37 -4.11 19.34
C LYS A 31 -0.45 -3.42 18.25
N ALA A 32 0.23 -2.80 17.30
CA ALA A 32 -0.42 -2.12 16.19
C ALA A 32 -1.21 -3.09 15.32
N ASN A 33 -2.47 -2.77 15.04
CA ASN A 33 -3.33 -3.59 14.16
C ASN A 33 -3.19 -3.14 12.69
N THR A 34 -1.97 -3.12 12.20
CA THR A 34 -1.62 -2.71 10.84
C THR A 34 -0.70 -3.74 10.22
N PRO A 35 -1.24 -4.89 9.77
CA PRO A 35 -0.42 -5.94 9.17
C PRO A 35 0.14 -5.50 7.81
N TRP A 36 1.29 -6.04 7.45
CA TRP A 36 1.82 -5.97 6.09
C TRP A 36 2.49 -7.29 5.71
N VAL A 37 2.65 -7.48 4.41
CA VAL A 37 3.39 -8.61 3.84
C VAL A 37 4.38 -8.08 2.84
N VAL A 38 5.62 -8.55 2.90
CA VAL A 38 6.71 -8.16 2.00
C VAL A 38 7.03 -9.30 1.06
N TYR A 39 7.09 -9.01 -0.23
CA TYR A 39 7.56 -9.92 -1.28
C TYR A 39 8.83 -9.36 -1.91
N GLN A 40 9.83 -10.20 -2.05
CA GLN A 40 10.96 -9.91 -2.94
C GLN A 40 10.61 -10.35 -4.36
N VAL A 41 10.82 -9.49 -5.33
CA VAL A 41 10.56 -9.81 -6.73
C VAL A 41 11.74 -10.61 -7.30
N ASN A 42 11.44 -11.82 -7.76
CA ASN A 42 12.45 -12.70 -8.34
C ASN A 42 12.55 -12.56 -9.86
N VAL A 43 11.42 -12.29 -10.53
CA VAL A 43 11.36 -12.12 -11.99
C VAL A 43 10.32 -11.07 -12.38
N GLY A 44 10.48 -10.46 -13.55
CA GLY A 44 9.50 -9.55 -14.15
C GLY A 44 9.68 -8.07 -13.82
N MET A 45 10.54 -7.73 -12.86
CA MET A 45 10.89 -6.35 -12.52
C MET A 45 12.41 -6.21 -12.37
N PRO A 46 12.94 -4.98 -12.46
CA PRO A 46 14.34 -4.74 -12.16
C PRO A 46 14.70 -5.20 -10.73
N SER A 47 15.84 -5.89 -10.59
CA SER A 47 16.31 -6.39 -9.31
C SER A 47 17.37 -5.44 -8.70
N PRO A 48 17.39 -5.24 -7.37
CA PRO A 48 16.46 -5.79 -6.38
C PRO A 48 15.21 -4.92 -6.19
N THR A 49 14.04 -5.54 -6.19
CA THR A 49 12.76 -4.87 -5.93
C THR A 49 11.97 -5.65 -4.87
N PHE A 50 11.36 -4.92 -3.95
CA PHE A 50 10.44 -5.44 -2.93
C PHE A 50 9.06 -4.81 -3.09
N ILE A 51 8.02 -5.60 -2.85
CA ILE A 51 6.63 -5.14 -2.85
C ILE A 51 6.06 -5.37 -1.46
N VAL A 52 5.56 -4.31 -0.85
CA VAL A 52 4.90 -4.35 0.46
C VAL A 52 3.41 -4.17 0.28
N PHE A 53 2.64 -5.16 0.71
CA PHE A 53 1.19 -5.11 0.73
C PHE A 53 0.71 -4.71 2.11
N LEU A 54 -0.06 -3.62 2.19
CA LEU A 54 -0.62 -3.09 3.44
C LEU A 54 -2.15 -3.08 3.32
N PRO A 55 -2.84 -4.07 3.91
CA PRO A 55 -4.30 -4.08 3.96
C PRO A 55 -4.82 -2.85 4.72
N ILE A 56 -5.64 -2.04 4.07
CA ILE A 56 -6.28 -0.85 4.65
C ILE A 56 -7.78 -1.07 4.61
N ARG A 57 -8.44 -1.06 5.76
CA ARG A 57 -9.91 -1.20 5.88
C ARG A 57 -10.61 0.15 5.77
N VAL A 58 -10.02 1.20 6.35
CA VAL A 58 -10.54 2.56 6.32
C VAL A 58 -9.41 3.53 6.00
N LEU A 59 -9.72 4.63 5.31
CA LEU A 59 -8.69 5.61 4.87
C LEU A 59 -7.87 6.19 6.04
N LYS A 60 -8.46 6.32 7.22
CA LYS A 60 -7.75 6.78 8.42
C LYS A 60 -6.52 5.91 8.74
N GLN A 61 -6.59 4.59 8.51
CA GLN A 61 -5.43 3.71 8.71
C GLN A 61 -4.24 4.05 7.80
N ASN A 62 -4.51 4.69 6.65
CA ASN A 62 -3.41 5.16 5.81
C ASN A 62 -2.63 6.31 6.47
N ASP A 63 -3.30 7.16 7.22
CA ASP A 63 -2.66 8.27 7.93
C ASP A 63 -1.84 7.72 9.10
N ASP A 64 -2.36 6.74 9.84
CA ASP A 64 -1.64 6.05 10.90
C ASP A 64 -0.37 5.36 10.38
N LEU A 65 -0.41 4.81 9.15
CA LEU A 65 0.76 4.21 8.50
C LEU A 65 1.83 5.24 8.09
N LEU A 66 1.48 6.51 7.94
CA LEU A 66 2.45 7.56 7.65
C LEU A 66 3.25 7.98 8.89
N ASP A 67 2.75 7.66 10.08
CA ASP A 67 3.39 8.00 11.36
C ASP A 67 4.34 6.90 11.89
N TRP A 68 4.80 6.01 11.01
CA TRP A 68 5.69 4.90 11.36
C TRP A 68 6.98 5.35 12.07
N ARG A 69 7.48 6.55 11.76
CA ARG A 69 8.66 7.11 12.41
C ARG A 69 8.45 7.41 13.86
N HIS A 70 7.26 7.88 14.21
CA HIS A 70 6.90 8.13 15.62
C HIS A 70 6.88 6.81 16.38
N SER A 71 6.20 5.80 15.87
CA SER A 71 6.13 4.48 16.49
C SER A 71 7.52 3.84 16.64
N LEU A 72 8.37 3.97 15.62
CA LEU A 72 9.72 3.44 15.65
C LEU A 72 10.58 4.15 16.71
N ARG A 73 10.51 5.48 16.78
CA ARG A 73 11.24 6.29 17.76
C ARG A 73 10.80 6.00 19.20
N GLU A 74 9.51 5.81 19.41
CA GLU A 74 8.94 5.53 20.73
C GLU A 74 9.41 4.18 21.29
N VAL A 75 9.53 3.17 20.44
CA VAL A 75 9.87 1.78 20.85
C VAL A 75 11.36 1.51 20.78
N GLU A 76 12.00 1.83 19.67
CA GLU A 76 13.40 1.49 19.37
C GLU A 76 14.38 2.65 19.64
N GLY A 77 13.85 3.84 19.90
CA GLY A 77 14.64 5.04 20.16
C GLY A 77 15.04 5.83 18.91
N GLU A 78 15.63 6.98 19.15
CA GLU A 78 16.02 7.93 18.11
C GLU A 78 17.09 7.37 17.17
N GLU A 79 18.06 6.61 17.69
CA GLU A 79 19.15 6.03 16.91
C GLU A 79 18.63 5.04 15.85
N ALA A 80 17.69 4.16 16.24
CA ALA A 80 17.08 3.22 15.32
C ALA A 80 16.26 3.93 14.24
N ALA A 81 15.52 4.98 14.60
CA ALA A 81 14.78 5.79 13.64
C ALA A 81 15.71 6.47 12.63
N GLN A 82 16.81 7.05 13.10
CA GLN A 82 17.82 7.67 12.24
C GLN A 82 18.53 6.65 11.34
N ARG A 83 18.82 5.46 11.87
CA ARG A 83 19.41 4.36 11.08
C ARG A 83 18.47 3.92 9.96
N THR A 84 17.17 3.75 10.25
CA THR A 84 16.16 3.40 9.25
C THR A 84 16.02 4.49 8.17
N ASP A 85 16.03 5.75 8.56
CA ASP A 85 16.03 6.89 7.63
C ASP A 85 17.30 6.93 6.77
N GLN A 86 18.46 6.59 7.33
CA GLN A 86 19.72 6.51 6.59
C GLN A 86 19.67 5.38 5.55
N ILE A 87 19.20 4.20 5.94
CA ILE A 87 19.00 3.08 5.03
C ILE A 87 18.09 3.49 3.85
N ALA A 88 16.97 4.17 4.13
CA ALA A 88 16.08 4.62 3.08
C ALA A 88 16.75 5.59 2.09
N ARG A 89 17.60 6.49 2.58
CA ARG A 89 18.34 7.43 1.73
C ARG A 89 19.43 6.78 0.89
N GLU A 90 20.11 5.77 1.41
CA GLU A 90 21.27 5.14 0.76
C GLU A 90 20.87 3.96 -0.12
N ALA A 91 19.92 3.16 0.36
CA ALA A 91 19.53 1.92 -0.27
C ALA A 91 18.42 2.08 -1.32
N TYR A 92 17.49 3.05 -1.15
CA TYR A 92 16.33 3.15 -2.04
C TYR A 92 16.68 3.92 -3.31
N LEU A 93 16.56 3.22 -4.45
CA LEU A 93 16.68 3.83 -5.76
C LEU A 93 15.38 4.53 -6.19
N SER A 94 14.24 3.89 -5.95
CA SER A 94 12.93 4.48 -6.16
C SER A 94 11.89 3.86 -5.23
N THR A 95 10.84 4.61 -4.96
CA THR A 95 9.70 4.17 -4.16
C THR A 95 8.42 4.63 -4.83
N GLU A 96 7.51 3.70 -5.11
CA GLU A 96 6.17 4.00 -5.60
C GLU A 96 5.14 3.51 -4.59
N SER A 97 4.16 4.35 -4.28
CA SER A 97 3.11 4.03 -3.33
C SER A 97 1.75 4.30 -3.93
N ASN A 98 0.98 3.25 -4.11
CA ASN A 98 -0.33 3.29 -4.73
C ASN A 98 -1.42 2.78 -3.78
N LEU A 99 -2.57 3.42 -3.79
CA LEU A 99 -3.75 3.02 -3.05
C LEU A 99 -4.79 2.40 -3.99
N TYR A 100 -5.13 1.15 -3.75
CA TYR A 100 -6.08 0.38 -4.56
C TYR A 100 -7.39 0.16 -3.81
N ALA A 101 -8.50 0.41 -4.46
CA ALA A 101 -9.81 -0.02 -4.01
C ALA A 101 -10.14 -1.40 -4.58
N LEU A 102 -10.60 -2.31 -3.72
CA LEU A 102 -11.09 -3.61 -4.16
C LEU A 102 -12.46 -3.41 -4.83
N SER A 103 -12.64 -4.00 -6.02
CA SER A 103 -13.91 -3.99 -6.73
C SER A 103 -14.62 -5.34 -6.58
N PRO A 104 -15.68 -5.43 -5.76
CA PRO A 104 -16.43 -6.68 -5.61
C PRO A 104 -17.10 -7.13 -6.91
N GLU A 105 -17.48 -6.18 -7.77
CA GLU A 105 -18.20 -6.45 -9.02
C GLU A 105 -17.34 -7.18 -10.07
N THR A 106 -16.04 -6.94 -10.04
CA THR A 106 -15.09 -7.49 -11.02
C THR A 106 -14.20 -8.57 -10.44
N SER A 107 -14.32 -8.82 -9.12
CA SER A 107 -13.52 -9.83 -8.43
C SER A 107 -14.25 -11.16 -8.35
N HIS A 108 -13.51 -12.25 -8.51
CA HIS A 108 -13.96 -13.61 -8.26
C HIS A 108 -13.19 -14.17 -7.06
N VAL A 109 -13.87 -14.45 -5.97
CA VAL A 109 -13.26 -14.94 -4.72
C VAL A 109 -13.93 -16.21 -4.26
N SER A 110 -13.23 -17.01 -3.43
CA SER A 110 -13.82 -18.18 -2.80
C SER A 110 -14.92 -17.78 -1.82
N LYS A 111 -15.84 -18.72 -1.56
CA LYS A 111 -16.91 -18.50 -0.60
C LYS A 111 -16.36 -18.16 0.80
N ASP A 112 -15.35 -18.88 1.26
CA ASP A 112 -14.74 -18.69 2.58
C ASP A 112 -14.12 -17.27 2.71
N PHE A 113 -13.54 -16.75 1.64
CA PHE A 113 -13.02 -15.39 1.60
C PHE A 113 -14.15 -14.34 1.67
N ALA A 114 -15.23 -14.57 0.93
CA ALA A 114 -16.39 -13.67 0.92
C ALA A 114 -17.13 -13.68 2.29
N ASP A 115 -17.22 -14.83 2.93
CA ASP A 115 -17.86 -14.99 4.24
C ASP A 115 -17.14 -14.21 5.36
N GLY A 116 -15.86 -13.85 5.16
CA GLY A 116 -15.10 -13.01 6.08
C GLY A 116 -15.61 -11.57 6.19
N VAL A 117 -16.23 -11.02 5.13
CA VAL A 117 -16.86 -9.69 5.10
C VAL A 117 -18.09 -9.71 4.18
N PRO A 118 -19.18 -10.39 4.58
CA PRO A 118 -20.33 -10.64 3.70
C PRO A 118 -21.00 -9.37 3.18
N GLU A 119 -21.07 -8.33 4.03
CA GLU A 119 -21.70 -7.06 3.66
C GLU A 119 -21.00 -6.38 2.49
N PHE A 120 -19.67 -6.44 2.46
CA PHE A 120 -18.88 -5.88 1.37
C PHE A 120 -19.12 -6.62 0.05
N TRP A 121 -19.20 -7.97 0.11
CA TRP A 121 -19.36 -8.80 -1.09
C TRP A 121 -20.80 -8.87 -1.58
N SER A 122 -21.79 -8.71 -0.69
CA SER A 122 -23.22 -8.69 -0.99
C SER A 122 -23.75 -7.30 -1.32
N ALA A 123 -22.96 -6.25 -1.13
CA ALA A 123 -23.35 -4.89 -1.51
C ALA A 123 -23.74 -4.89 -3.00
N LYS A 124 -25.05 -4.94 -3.24
CA LYS A 124 -25.63 -4.85 -4.57
C LYS A 124 -24.99 -3.64 -5.27
N LYS A 125 -24.56 -3.87 -6.51
CA LYS A 125 -24.18 -2.88 -7.50
C LYS A 125 -25.00 -1.59 -7.30
N SER A 126 -24.49 -0.68 -6.50
CA SER A 126 -24.95 0.69 -6.57
C SER A 126 -24.44 1.18 -7.92
N ALA A 127 -25.37 1.27 -8.88
CA ALA A 127 -25.05 1.81 -10.19
C ALA A 127 -24.51 3.21 -9.98
N ALA A 128 -23.18 3.35 -10.07
CA ALA A 128 -22.58 4.66 -10.20
C ALA A 128 -23.27 5.34 -11.38
N PRO A 129 -23.81 6.57 -11.25
CA PRO A 129 -24.41 7.24 -12.37
C PRO A 129 -23.38 7.33 -13.49
N ARG A 130 -23.64 6.68 -14.61
CA ARG A 130 -22.83 6.88 -15.81
C ARG A 130 -22.80 8.37 -16.09
N PRO A 131 -21.59 8.98 -16.27
CA PRO A 131 -21.54 10.36 -16.73
C PRO A 131 -22.40 10.42 -17.98
N SER A 132 -23.46 11.22 -17.95
CA SER A 132 -24.31 11.44 -19.10
C SER A 132 -23.42 11.91 -20.25
N ALA A 133 -23.44 11.20 -21.36
CA ALA A 133 -22.76 11.61 -22.58
C ALA A 133 -23.11 13.07 -22.84
N ARG A 134 -22.10 13.92 -22.89
CA ARG A 134 -22.25 15.31 -23.35
C ARG A 134 -22.95 15.22 -24.72
N LYS A 135 -24.18 15.75 -24.78
CA LYS A 135 -24.82 16.06 -26.05
C LYS A 135 -23.97 17.14 -26.68
N ASP A 136 -23.26 16.77 -27.71
CA ASP A 136 -22.56 17.72 -28.56
C ASP A 136 -23.59 18.67 -29.15
N ALA A 137 -23.61 19.90 -28.61
CA ALA A 137 -24.30 21.03 -29.19
C ALA A 137 -23.42 21.55 -30.35
N ASN A 138 -23.44 20.82 -31.47
CA ASN A 138 -22.93 21.36 -32.72
C ASN A 138 -24.12 21.74 -33.61
N SER A 139 -24.65 22.93 -33.39
CA SER A 139 -25.49 23.65 -34.35
C SER A 139 -24.83 24.96 -34.68
N MET A 140 -23.91 24.93 -35.64
CA MET A 140 -23.49 26.12 -36.35
C MET A 140 -24.63 26.56 -37.29
N PRO A 141 -25.08 27.82 -37.27
CA PRO A 141 -25.88 28.36 -38.34
C PRO A 141 -25.01 28.63 -39.55
N LYS A 142 -25.43 28.11 -40.71
CA LYS A 142 -24.87 28.51 -42.01
C LYS A 142 -25.36 29.88 -42.43
N PRO A 143 -24.53 30.58 -43.23
CA PRO A 143 -24.75 31.95 -43.66
C PRO A 143 -25.94 32.12 -44.58
#